data_83863351fac085f648daf9623be9f1ed
#
_entry.id   83863351fac085f648daf9623be9f1ed
#
_cell.length_a   1.000
_cell.length_b   1.000
_cell.length_c   1.000
_cell.angle_alpha   90.00
_cell.angle_beta   90.00
_cell.angle_gamma   90.00
#
_symmetry.space_group_name_H-M   'P 1'
#
loop_
_entity.id
_entity.type
_entity.pdbx_description
1 polymer ?
#
loop_
_entity_poly.entity_id
_entity_poly.type
_entity_poly.pdbx_seq_one_letter_code
_entity_poly.pdbx_strand_id
1 'polypeptide(L)'
;MAKVLQENDKAKVCEVIKNSNLRGRGGAGFPTGKKWEAAMKQNTDQKYIICNADEGDPGAYMDRSILEGDPHSVLEGMAIAGFATGADSGFIYVRAEYPKAVATLITAIYQAKDNNLLGDNILGSGFNFNVELRLGAGAFVCGEGTALMESIEGKRGMPRNKEFRTTVKGLWGKPTVINNVETYANVAQIIEKGADWFKSIGTEKSSGTKVFALVGKINNPGLVEVPMGTKISDVVFDIGGGIPGGKKAKAVQTGGPSGGCIPTDLFDTGLDFESLKEIGSIMGSGGMVVMDEDDCMVDISRFFLEFSVDESCGKRSEEHTSELQSHQPIS
;
A
#
# COMPACT_ATOMS: atom_id res chain seq x y z
N MET A 1 19.44 -0.32 6.47
CA MET A 1 19.74 1.05 7.00
C MET A 1 21.23 1.33 7.13
N ALA A 2 22.04 0.49 7.80
CA ALA A 2 23.48 0.74 7.99
C ALA A 2 24.24 1.10 6.69
N LYS A 3 24.04 0.33 5.61
CA LYS A 3 24.61 0.60 4.29
C LYS A 3 24.26 2.00 3.76
N VAL A 4 23.02 2.42 3.90
CA VAL A 4 22.53 3.74 3.46
C VAL A 4 23.22 4.86 4.23
N LEU A 5 23.37 4.73 5.54
CA LEU A 5 24.05 5.73 6.37
C LEU A 5 25.55 5.80 6.12
N GLN A 6 26.21 4.66 5.86
CA GLN A 6 27.63 4.61 5.51
C GLN A 6 27.93 5.30 4.16
N GLU A 7 27.09 5.05 3.16
CA GLU A 7 27.21 5.69 1.85
C GLU A 7 26.83 7.18 1.88
N ASN A 8 25.97 7.58 2.78
CA ASN A 8 25.49 8.94 3.03
C ASN A 8 25.09 9.73 1.77
N ASP A 9 24.49 9.06 0.80
CA ASP A 9 24.05 9.66 -0.48
C ASP A 9 22.54 9.53 -0.66
N LYS A 10 21.82 10.60 -0.30
CA LYS A 10 20.34 10.68 -0.40
C LYS A 10 19.85 10.53 -1.85
N ALA A 11 20.58 11.13 -2.80
CA ALA A 11 20.19 11.12 -4.21
C ALA A 11 20.31 9.70 -4.78
N LYS A 12 21.38 8.99 -4.44
CA LYS A 12 21.60 7.59 -4.83
C LYS A 12 20.49 6.68 -4.30
N VAL A 13 20.04 6.86 -3.05
CA VAL A 13 18.93 6.08 -2.49
C VAL A 13 17.65 6.31 -3.30
N CYS A 14 17.29 7.57 -3.57
CA CYS A 14 16.14 7.88 -4.43
C CYS A 14 16.29 7.27 -5.83
N GLU A 15 17.48 7.29 -6.40
CA GLU A 15 17.76 6.74 -7.72
C GLU A 15 17.60 5.21 -7.74
N VAL A 16 18.11 4.50 -6.73
CA VAL A 16 17.94 3.03 -6.60
C VAL A 16 16.45 2.67 -6.55
N ILE A 17 15.67 3.36 -5.71
CA ILE A 17 14.23 3.11 -5.61
C ILE A 17 13.50 3.47 -6.92
N LYS A 18 13.92 4.53 -7.61
CA LYS A 18 13.36 4.91 -8.91
C LYS A 18 13.68 3.87 -9.99
N ASN A 19 14.94 3.43 -10.03
CA ASN A 19 15.43 2.45 -11.00
C ASN A 19 14.88 1.04 -10.74
N SER A 20 14.49 0.70 -9.50
CA SER A 20 13.82 -0.57 -9.19
C SER A 20 12.41 -0.68 -9.79
N ASN A 21 11.85 0.45 -10.25
CA ASN A 21 10.46 0.54 -10.69
C ASN A 21 9.45 0.10 -9.61
N LEU A 22 9.78 0.26 -8.31
CA LEU A 22 8.84 0.01 -7.23
C LEU A 22 7.65 0.95 -7.36
N ARG A 23 6.48 0.38 -7.56
CA ARG A 23 5.19 1.08 -7.57
C ARG A 23 4.47 0.88 -6.24
N GLY A 24 3.68 1.86 -5.81
CA GLY A 24 2.92 1.80 -4.57
C GLY A 24 1.99 0.58 -4.52
N ARG A 25 2.01 -0.15 -3.40
CA ARG A 25 1.23 -1.39 -3.18
C ARG A 25 -0.16 -1.14 -2.58
N GLY A 26 -0.48 0.11 -2.27
CA GLY A 26 -1.79 0.50 -1.71
C GLY A 26 -2.91 0.72 -2.72
N GLY A 27 -2.73 0.34 -3.99
CA GLY A 27 -3.79 0.32 -5.00
C GLY A 27 -3.48 1.10 -6.28
N ALA A 28 -3.08 2.36 -6.19
CA ALA A 28 -2.87 3.25 -7.34
C ALA A 28 -1.62 2.97 -8.17
N GLY A 29 -0.66 2.24 -7.63
CA GLY A 29 0.55 1.90 -8.36
C GLY A 29 1.44 3.09 -8.75
N PHE A 30 1.38 4.22 -8.02
CA PHE A 30 2.22 5.37 -8.34
C PHE A 30 3.70 5.06 -8.10
N PRO A 31 4.63 5.48 -9.01
CA PRO A 31 6.06 5.20 -8.87
C PRO A 31 6.66 5.81 -7.59
N THR A 32 7.13 4.95 -6.67
CA THR A 32 7.62 5.34 -5.34
C THR A 32 8.81 6.27 -5.42
N GLY A 33 9.80 5.96 -6.26
CA GLY A 33 11.00 6.78 -6.41
C GLY A 33 10.72 8.19 -6.92
N LYS A 34 9.72 8.37 -7.82
CA LYS A 34 9.29 9.71 -8.26
C LYS A 34 8.68 10.53 -7.14
N LYS A 35 7.93 9.88 -6.24
CA LYS A 35 7.36 10.54 -5.06
C LYS A 35 8.46 11.00 -4.10
N TRP A 36 9.44 10.15 -3.83
CA TRP A 36 10.56 10.49 -2.95
C TRP A 36 11.43 11.60 -3.53
N GLU A 37 11.76 11.51 -4.82
CA GLU A 37 12.53 12.55 -5.52
C GLU A 37 11.83 13.93 -5.47
N ALA A 38 10.50 13.95 -5.62
CA ALA A 38 9.71 15.18 -5.54
C ALA A 38 9.76 15.79 -4.12
N ALA A 39 9.70 14.97 -3.07
CA ALA A 39 9.81 15.44 -1.68
C ALA A 39 11.26 15.85 -1.33
N MET A 40 12.26 15.12 -1.81
CA MET A 40 13.68 15.44 -1.61
C MET A 40 14.01 16.85 -2.13
N LYS A 41 13.46 17.22 -3.30
CA LYS A 41 13.71 18.52 -3.95
C LYS A 41 13.07 19.72 -3.24
N GLN A 42 12.17 19.49 -2.27
CA GLN A 42 11.59 20.60 -1.52
C GLN A 42 12.61 21.17 -0.51
N ASN A 43 12.84 22.47 -0.60
CA ASN A 43 13.71 23.20 0.35
C ASN A 43 12.86 23.70 1.51
N THR A 44 12.84 22.98 2.62
CA THR A 44 12.04 23.29 3.82
C THR A 44 12.72 22.71 5.05
N ASP A 45 12.43 23.31 6.19
CA ASP A 45 12.93 22.92 7.51
C ASP A 45 12.40 21.57 8.01
N GLN A 46 11.18 21.21 7.60
CA GLN A 46 10.51 20.00 8.06
C GLN A 46 9.88 19.21 6.90
N LYS A 47 9.98 17.89 6.97
CA LYS A 47 9.31 16.95 6.08
C LYS A 47 8.81 15.74 6.88
N TYR A 48 7.80 15.07 6.37
CA TYR A 48 7.18 13.93 7.06
C TYR A 48 7.13 12.68 6.18
N ILE A 49 7.26 11.53 6.85
CA ILE A 49 7.04 10.21 6.27
C ILE A 49 5.79 9.62 6.90
N ILE A 50 4.85 9.14 6.09
CA ILE A 50 3.65 8.47 6.59
C ILE A 50 3.58 7.06 6.00
N CYS A 51 3.41 6.08 6.88
CA CYS A 51 2.99 4.74 6.52
C CYS A 51 1.47 4.67 6.63
N ASN A 52 0.82 4.49 5.50
CA ASN A 52 -0.62 4.26 5.43
C ASN A 52 -0.90 2.78 5.69
N ALA A 53 -1.40 2.49 6.87
CA ALA A 53 -1.82 1.17 7.32
C ALA A 53 -3.34 1.14 7.61
N ASP A 54 -4.10 2.03 6.97
CA ASP A 54 -5.56 2.04 6.99
C ASP A 54 -6.10 1.11 5.89
N GLU A 55 -6.02 -0.19 6.15
CA GLU A 55 -6.45 -1.25 5.26
C GLU A 55 -7.95 -1.47 5.41
N GLY A 56 -8.75 -0.79 4.58
CA GLY A 56 -10.21 -0.76 4.71
C GLY A 56 -10.99 -1.60 3.70
N ASP A 57 -10.35 -2.15 2.67
CA ASP A 57 -11.02 -2.96 1.64
C ASP A 57 -11.60 -4.24 2.24
N PRO A 58 -12.86 -4.59 1.96
CA PRO A 58 -13.45 -5.85 2.40
C PRO A 58 -12.63 -7.06 1.94
N GLY A 59 -12.22 -7.91 2.89
CA GLY A 59 -11.42 -9.11 2.64
C GLY A 59 -9.90 -8.88 2.59
N ALA A 60 -9.42 -7.64 2.67
CA ALA A 60 -7.99 -7.33 2.68
C ALA A 60 -7.40 -7.40 4.11
N TYR A 61 -6.26 -8.07 4.27
CA TYR A 61 -5.50 -8.15 5.53
C TYR A 61 -3.99 -8.37 5.32
N MET A 62 -3.46 -8.01 4.14
CA MET A 62 -2.04 -8.14 3.82
C MET A 62 -1.19 -7.21 4.68
N ASP A 63 -1.56 -5.93 4.75
CA ASP A 63 -0.82 -4.92 5.51
C ASP A 63 -0.81 -5.24 7.01
N ARG A 64 -1.96 -5.64 7.54
CA ARG A 64 -2.08 -6.16 8.91
C ARG A 64 -1.08 -7.28 9.16
N SER A 65 -1.00 -8.25 8.26
CA SER A 65 -0.15 -9.42 8.43
C SER A 65 1.34 -9.07 8.39
N ILE A 66 1.75 -8.12 7.54
CA ILE A 66 3.12 -7.59 7.53
C ILE A 66 3.44 -6.91 8.86
N LEU A 67 2.53 -6.06 9.38
CA LEU A 67 2.73 -5.37 10.65
C LEU A 67 2.79 -6.31 11.86
N GLU A 68 2.06 -7.43 11.80
CA GLU A 68 2.08 -8.45 12.84
C GLU A 68 3.27 -9.41 12.74
N GLY A 69 3.78 -9.67 11.53
CA GLY A 69 4.81 -10.67 11.27
C GLY A 69 6.22 -10.10 11.11
N ASP A 70 6.36 -8.97 10.42
CA ASP A 70 7.65 -8.30 10.17
C ASP A 70 7.54 -6.77 10.19
N PRO A 71 7.23 -6.17 11.36
CA PRO A 71 7.14 -4.72 11.50
C PRO A 71 8.48 -4.01 11.29
N HIS A 72 9.61 -4.70 11.51
CA HIS A 72 10.93 -4.09 11.36
C HIS A 72 11.27 -3.76 9.91
N SER A 73 10.83 -4.55 8.94
CA SER A 73 11.01 -4.24 7.51
C SER A 73 10.31 -2.92 7.13
N VAL A 74 9.14 -2.68 7.70
CA VAL A 74 8.38 -1.43 7.50
C VAL A 74 9.10 -0.24 8.15
N LEU A 75 9.55 -0.38 9.40
CA LEU A 75 10.28 0.68 10.12
C LEU A 75 11.59 1.02 9.40
N GLU A 76 12.34 0.02 8.94
CA GLU A 76 13.55 0.24 8.15
C GLU A 76 13.25 0.95 6.83
N GLY A 77 12.22 0.53 6.11
CA GLY A 77 11.78 1.18 4.88
C GLY A 77 11.38 2.65 5.08
N MET A 78 10.70 2.95 6.19
CA MET A 78 10.36 4.33 6.58
C MET A 78 11.60 5.16 6.92
N ALA A 79 12.56 4.60 7.67
CA ALA A 79 13.79 5.29 8.02
C ALA A 79 14.65 5.58 6.78
N ILE A 80 14.73 4.63 5.84
CA ILE A 80 15.42 4.82 4.54
C ILE A 80 14.73 5.94 3.74
N ALA A 81 13.39 5.97 3.70
CA ALA A 81 12.64 7.05 3.05
C ALA A 81 12.86 8.40 3.73
N GLY A 82 12.92 8.43 5.07
CA GLY A 82 13.26 9.61 5.86
C GLY A 82 14.63 10.15 5.50
N PHE A 83 15.65 9.30 5.49
CA PHE A 83 16.99 9.65 5.08
C PHE A 83 17.02 10.21 3.64
N ALA A 84 16.44 9.51 2.69
CA ALA A 84 16.46 9.88 1.28
C ALA A 84 15.78 11.23 1.00
N THR A 85 14.68 11.52 1.70
CA THR A 85 13.89 12.74 1.49
C THR A 85 14.32 13.91 2.40
N GLY A 86 15.08 13.61 3.46
CA GLY A 86 15.47 14.57 4.50
C GLY A 86 14.39 14.81 5.53
N ALA A 87 13.54 13.82 5.79
CA ALA A 87 12.57 13.84 6.88
C ALA A 87 13.17 13.19 8.15
N ASP A 88 12.84 13.73 9.30
CA ASP A 88 13.26 13.25 10.63
C ASP A 88 12.11 12.64 11.44
N SER A 89 10.90 12.73 10.94
CA SER A 89 9.67 12.35 11.64
C SER A 89 8.76 11.51 10.75
N GLY A 90 8.29 10.39 11.30
CA GLY A 90 7.38 9.47 10.64
C GLY A 90 6.14 9.15 11.47
N PHE A 91 5.04 8.82 10.79
CA PHE A 91 3.80 8.38 11.40
C PHE A 91 3.35 7.07 10.75
N ILE A 92 2.94 6.11 11.56
CA ILE A 92 2.21 4.93 11.08
C ILE A 92 0.74 5.14 11.47
N TYR A 93 -0.11 5.31 10.47
CA TYR A 93 -1.55 5.41 10.66
C TYR A 93 -2.17 4.03 10.52
N VAL A 94 -2.56 3.43 11.63
CA VAL A 94 -3.05 2.06 11.72
C VAL A 94 -4.44 2.02 12.31
N ARG A 95 -5.28 1.10 11.85
CA ARG A 95 -6.65 0.92 12.36
C ARG A 95 -6.63 0.45 13.82
N ALA A 96 -7.46 1.06 14.66
CA ALA A 96 -7.65 0.62 16.06
C ALA A 96 -8.19 -0.81 16.16
N GLU A 97 -8.87 -1.30 15.11
CA GLU A 97 -9.38 -2.66 14.97
C GLU A 97 -8.28 -3.72 14.77
N TYR A 98 -7.02 -3.29 14.66
CA TYR A 98 -5.85 -4.19 14.56
C TYR A 98 -5.02 -4.19 15.86
N PRO A 99 -5.58 -4.57 17.01
CA PRO A 99 -4.91 -4.45 18.32
C PRO A 99 -3.59 -5.22 18.39
N LYS A 100 -3.49 -6.37 17.72
CA LYS A 100 -2.26 -7.15 17.67
C LYS A 100 -1.18 -6.44 16.86
N ALA A 101 -1.51 -5.90 15.69
CA ALA A 101 -0.56 -5.10 14.89
C ALA A 101 -0.06 -3.87 15.66
N VAL A 102 -0.97 -3.18 16.38
CA VAL A 102 -0.62 -2.04 17.25
C VAL A 102 0.37 -2.45 18.34
N ALA A 103 0.09 -3.54 19.06
CA ALA A 103 0.97 -4.03 20.13
C ALA A 103 2.35 -4.45 19.58
N THR A 104 2.38 -5.13 18.42
CA THR A 104 3.62 -5.55 17.75
C THR A 104 4.43 -4.33 17.29
N LEU A 105 3.78 -3.33 16.69
CA LEU A 105 4.44 -2.09 16.28
C LEU A 105 5.03 -1.31 17.45
N ILE A 106 4.30 -1.19 18.58
CA ILE A 106 4.81 -0.55 19.79
C ILE A 106 6.10 -1.26 20.23
N THR A 107 6.06 -2.58 20.32
CA THR A 107 7.24 -3.40 20.70
C THR A 107 8.40 -3.19 19.72
N ALA A 108 8.15 -3.24 18.41
CA ALA A 108 9.17 -3.06 17.39
C ALA A 108 9.81 -1.67 17.43
N ILE A 109 9.02 -0.61 17.63
CA ILE A 109 9.52 0.76 17.76
C ILE A 109 10.43 0.88 18.99
N TYR A 110 10.04 0.32 20.15
CA TYR A 110 10.90 0.30 21.34
C TYR A 110 12.21 -0.46 21.09
N GLN A 111 12.12 -1.67 20.53
CA GLN A 111 13.31 -2.46 20.18
C GLN A 111 14.24 -1.71 19.22
N ALA A 112 13.69 -1.04 18.21
CA ALA A 112 14.49 -0.27 17.27
C ALA A 112 15.16 0.95 17.94
N LYS A 113 14.50 1.63 18.88
CA LYS A 113 15.08 2.71 19.66
C LYS A 113 16.18 2.21 20.61
N ASP A 114 15.95 1.12 21.33
CA ASP A 114 16.93 0.53 22.27
C ASP A 114 18.21 0.09 21.55
N ASN A 115 18.09 -0.30 20.28
CA ASN A 115 19.22 -0.71 19.44
C ASN A 115 19.80 0.43 18.59
N ASN A 116 19.40 1.68 18.85
CA ASN A 116 19.85 2.87 18.10
C ASN A 116 19.59 2.78 16.57
N LEU A 117 18.47 2.14 16.19
CA LEU A 117 18.00 2.03 14.80
C LEU A 117 16.88 3.03 14.47
N LEU A 118 16.29 3.64 15.51
CA LEU A 118 15.35 4.76 15.46
C LEU A 118 15.71 5.76 16.58
N GLY A 119 15.24 6.99 16.44
CA GLY A 119 15.49 8.08 17.39
C GLY A 119 16.56 9.03 16.89
N ASP A 120 17.39 9.50 17.81
CA ASP A 120 18.43 10.49 17.53
C ASP A 120 19.75 9.81 17.20
N ASN A 121 20.52 10.41 16.27
CA ASN A 121 21.85 9.95 15.90
C ASN A 121 21.96 8.45 15.61
N ILE A 122 21.07 7.97 14.74
CA ILE A 122 20.96 6.54 14.38
C ILE A 122 22.32 5.99 13.95
N LEU A 123 22.77 4.92 14.61
CA LEU A 123 24.07 4.27 14.38
C LEU A 123 25.29 5.23 14.41
N GLY A 124 25.18 6.37 15.11
CA GLY A 124 26.25 7.37 15.17
C GLY A 124 26.42 8.21 13.90
N SER A 125 25.47 8.21 12.99
CA SER A 125 25.56 8.86 11.67
C SER A 125 25.19 10.34 11.65
N GLY A 126 24.62 10.86 12.75
CA GLY A 126 24.00 12.21 12.79
C GLY A 126 22.60 12.27 12.21
N PHE A 127 22.07 11.19 11.65
CA PHE A 127 20.70 11.11 11.15
C PHE A 127 19.74 10.82 12.30
N ASN A 128 18.65 11.60 12.34
CA ASN A 128 17.56 11.42 13.30
C ASN A 128 16.31 10.97 12.56
N PHE A 129 15.59 9.99 13.10
CA PHE A 129 14.29 9.61 12.58
C PHE A 129 13.43 8.99 13.68
N ASN A 130 12.35 9.65 14.04
CA ASN A 130 11.39 9.19 15.02
C ASN A 130 10.10 8.72 14.36
N VAL A 131 9.49 7.65 14.89
CA VAL A 131 8.22 7.11 14.42
C VAL A 131 7.20 7.12 15.55
N GLU A 132 6.01 7.64 15.25
CA GLU A 132 4.86 7.64 16.14
C GLU A 132 3.69 6.87 15.52
N LEU A 133 2.88 6.20 16.37
CA LEU A 133 1.64 5.58 15.95
C LEU A 133 0.48 6.56 16.04
N ARG A 134 -0.40 6.53 15.05
CA ARG A 134 -1.70 7.20 15.04
C ARG A 134 -2.77 6.16 14.78
N LEU A 135 -3.75 6.08 15.67
CA LEU A 135 -4.84 5.12 15.57
C LEU A 135 -6.01 5.72 14.80
N GLY A 136 -6.38 5.06 13.71
CA GLY A 136 -7.59 5.37 12.96
C GLY A 136 -8.83 4.74 13.60
N ALA A 137 -9.97 5.42 13.50
CA ALA A 137 -11.25 4.93 14.03
C ALA A 137 -12.03 4.02 13.06
N GLY A 138 -11.35 3.43 12.06
CA GLY A 138 -11.93 2.46 11.14
C GLY A 138 -12.66 3.04 9.93
N ALA A 139 -12.71 4.34 9.73
CA ALA A 139 -13.36 4.95 8.58
C ALA A 139 -12.57 4.70 7.29
N PHE A 140 -13.20 4.08 6.30
CA PHE A 140 -12.60 3.77 5.00
C PHE A 140 -12.00 4.99 4.28
N VAL A 141 -12.66 6.16 4.44
CA VAL A 141 -12.17 7.43 3.88
C VAL A 141 -10.77 7.79 4.35
N CYS A 142 -10.34 7.37 5.53
CA CYS A 142 -9.00 7.66 6.07
C CYS A 142 -7.88 6.88 5.34
N GLY A 143 -8.19 5.90 4.51
CA GLY A 143 -7.25 5.31 3.56
C GLY A 143 -6.81 6.27 2.44
N GLU A 144 -7.60 7.29 2.14
CA GLU A 144 -7.20 8.36 1.23
C GLU A 144 -6.18 9.30 1.92
N GLY A 145 -5.05 9.56 1.25
CA GLY A 145 -3.90 10.20 1.88
C GLY A 145 -4.17 11.58 2.48
N THR A 146 -5.07 12.39 1.90
CA THR A 146 -5.38 13.71 2.45
C THR A 146 -6.33 13.63 3.64
N ALA A 147 -7.29 12.71 3.63
CA ALA A 147 -8.17 12.43 4.76
C ALA A 147 -7.38 11.85 5.95
N LEU A 148 -6.44 10.96 5.67
CA LEU A 148 -5.50 10.43 6.66
C LEU A 148 -4.71 11.54 7.33
N MET A 149 -4.16 12.49 6.57
CA MET A 149 -3.44 13.64 7.15
C MET A 149 -4.35 14.54 8.00
N GLU A 150 -5.59 14.82 7.57
CA GLU A 150 -6.55 15.55 8.40
C GLU A 150 -6.80 14.85 9.75
N SER A 151 -6.91 13.52 9.72
CA SER A 151 -7.06 12.73 10.95
C SER A 151 -5.82 12.80 11.86
N ILE A 152 -4.60 12.73 11.31
CA ILE A 152 -3.35 12.90 12.08
C ILE A 152 -3.29 14.30 12.69
N GLU A 153 -3.78 15.32 11.98
CA GLU A 153 -3.85 16.71 12.45
C GLU A 153 -4.92 16.94 13.53
N GLY A 154 -5.66 15.91 13.93
CA GLY A 154 -6.72 16.00 14.94
C GLY A 154 -8.03 16.57 14.41
N LYS A 155 -8.20 16.63 13.10
CA LYS A 155 -9.40 17.08 12.41
C LYS A 155 -10.27 15.90 11.98
N ARG A 156 -11.48 16.19 11.49
CA ARG A 156 -12.30 15.17 10.84
C ARG A 156 -11.59 14.65 9.60
N GLY A 157 -11.48 13.33 9.46
CA GLY A 157 -10.86 12.65 8.32
C GLY A 157 -11.67 12.86 7.04
N MET A 158 -11.47 13.97 6.36
CA MET A 158 -12.13 14.32 5.10
C MET A 158 -11.09 14.71 4.06
N PRO A 159 -11.28 14.33 2.77
CA PRO A 159 -10.35 14.69 1.72
C PRO A 159 -10.20 16.20 1.56
N ARG A 160 -8.98 16.65 1.28
CA ARG A 160 -8.67 18.02 0.88
C ARG A 160 -8.90 18.22 -0.61
N ASN A 161 -9.22 19.44 -1.00
CA ASN A 161 -9.12 19.82 -2.41
C ASN A 161 -7.66 19.68 -2.87
N LYS A 162 -7.43 19.02 -4.00
CA LYS A 162 -6.07 18.74 -4.52
C LYS A 162 -5.48 19.98 -5.22
N GLU A 163 -5.18 21.05 -4.48
CA GLU A 163 -4.45 22.20 -5.03
C GLU A 163 -2.96 21.89 -5.22
N PHE A 164 -2.39 21.11 -4.31
CA PHE A 164 -0.96 20.74 -4.30
C PHE A 164 -0.79 19.25 -4.07
N ARG A 165 0.30 18.68 -4.61
CA ARG A 165 0.73 17.33 -4.25
C ARG A 165 1.16 17.29 -2.79
N THR A 166 0.94 16.18 -2.10
CA THR A 166 1.36 15.97 -0.70
C THR A 166 2.86 16.15 -0.50
N THR A 167 3.65 15.81 -1.52
CA THR A 167 5.11 16.01 -1.54
C THR A 167 5.54 17.48 -1.57
N VAL A 168 4.59 18.41 -1.75
CA VAL A 168 4.81 19.86 -1.69
C VAL A 168 4.13 20.44 -0.45
N LYS A 169 2.84 20.11 -0.23
CA LYS A 169 2.03 20.61 0.88
C LYS A 169 1.14 19.48 1.44
N GLY A 170 1.68 18.75 2.39
CA GLY A 170 1.05 17.61 3.06
C GLY A 170 0.68 17.91 4.51
N LEU A 171 1.15 17.05 5.43
CA LEU A 171 0.89 17.12 6.86
C LEU A 171 1.37 18.46 7.45
N TRP A 172 0.48 19.16 8.16
CA TRP A 172 0.72 20.52 8.69
C TRP A 172 1.29 21.50 7.66
N GLY A 173 0.91 21.31 6.39
CA GLY A 173 1.37 22.17 5.29
C GLY A 173 2.82 21.92 4.85
N LYS A 174 3.49 20.89 5.35
CA LYS A 174 4.89 20.54 5.02
C LYS A 174 4.95 19.38 4.01
N PRO A 175 6.03 19.27 3.23
CA PRO A 175 6.20 18.16 2.29
C PRO A 175 6.10 16.81 3.00
N THR A 176 5.28 15.92 2.45
CA THR A 176 4.98 14.64 3.07
C THR A 176 4.98 13.52 2.04
N VAL A 177 5.69 12.44 2.35
CA VAL A 177 5.64 11.20 1.58
C VAL A 177 4.71 10.23 2.28
N ILE A 178 3.67 9.77 1.58
CA ILE A 178 2.75 8.74 2.05
C ILE A 178 2.96 7.49 1.21
N ASN A 179 3.29 6.37 1.84
CA ASN A 179 3.36 5.07 1.19
C ASN A 179 2.62 4.04 2.02
N ASN A 180 2.14 3.01 1.37
CA ASN A 180 1.49 1.85 1.99
C ASN A 180 2.52 0.96 2.72
N VAL A 181 2.06 0.10 3.62
CA VAL A 181 2.87 -0.84 4.42
C VAL A 181 3.73 -1.75 3.54
N GLU A 182 3.12 -2.48 2.61
CA GLU A 182 3.84 -3.39 1.71
C GLU A 182 4.88 -2.66 0.85
N THR A 183 4.61 -1.41 0.48
CA THR A 183 5.57 -0.58 -0.25
C THR A 183 6.83 -0.35 0.57
N TYR A 184 6.71 0.01 1.86
CA TYR A 184 7.87 0.19 2.73
C TYR A 184 8.60 -1.12 3.01
N ALA A 185 7.90 -2.23 3.20
CA ALA A 185 8.50 -3.54 3.45
C ALA A 185 9.44 -4.01 2.32
N ASN A 186 9.20 -3.57 1.08
CA ASN A 186 10.07 -3.88 -0.06
C ASN A 186 11.39 -3.07 -0.10
N VAL A 187 11.43 -1.91 0.55
CA VAL A 187 12.52 -0.92 0.38
C VAL A 187 13.88 -1.48 0.82
N ALA A 188 13.97 -2.07 2.00
CA ALA A 188 15.22 -2.57 2.54
C ALA A 188 15.87 -3.63 1.62
N GLN A 189 15.07 -4.55 1.10
CA GLN A 189 15.53 -5.58 0.16
C GLN A 189 16.02 -5.01 -1.17
N ILE A 190 15.34 -3.98 -1.69
CA ILE A 190 15.77 -3.28 -2.91
C ILE A 190 17.13 -2.61 -2.69
N ILE A 191 17.33 -1.96 -1.55
CA ILE A 191 18.61 -1.33 -1.22
C ILE A 191 19.73 -2.36 -1.05
N GLU A 192 19.41 -3.52 -0.46
CA GLU A 192 20.39 -4.59 -0.23
C GLU A 192 20.78 -5.29 -1.54
N LYS A 193 19.79 -5.74 -2.32
CA LYS A 193 19.97 -6.61 -3.49
C LYS A 193 20.12 -5.83 -4.79
N GLY A 194 19.74 -4.56 -4.80
CA GLY A 194 19.83 -3.66 -5.96
C GLY A 194 18.55 -3.58 -6.78
N ALA A 195 18.45 -2.50 -7.57
CA ALA A 195 17.30 -2.20 -8.40
C ALA A 195 17.05 -3.26 -9.49
N ASP A 196 18.11 -3.76 -10.11
CA ASP A 196 18.00 -4.74 -11.20
C ASP A 196 17.47 -6.09 -10.71
N TRP A 197 17.85 -6.49 -9.49
CA TRP A 197 17.25 -7.67 -8.84
C TRP A 197 15.73 -7.55 -8.73
N PHE A 198 15.21 -6.42 -8.25
CA PHE A 198 13.78 -6.23 -8.10
C PHE A 198 13.06 -6.16 -9.46
N LYS A 199 13.70 -5.54 -10.45
CA LYS A 199 13.17 -5.47 -11.82
C LYS A 199 13.17 -6.82 -12.55
N SER A 200 14.03 -7.75 -12.14
CA SER A 200 14.05 -9.09 -12.73
C SER A 200 12.85 -9.96 -12.31
N ILE A 201 12.06 -9.48 -11.34
CA ILE A 201 10.85 -10.14 -10.84
C ILE A 201 9.64 -9.34 -11.37
N GLY A 202 8.62 -10.05 -11.83
CA GLY A 202 7.39 -9.42 -12.33
C GLY A 202 7.44 -9.10 -13.83
N THR A 203 6.69 -8.06 -14.24
CA THR A 203 6.62 -7.60 -15.63
C THR A 203 7.47 -6.35 -15.85
N GLU A 204 7.71 -6.00 -17.10
CA GLU A 204 8.50 -4.81 -17.46
C GLU A 204 7.97 -3.51 -16.82
N LYS A 205 6.64 -3.36 -16.77
CA LYS A 205 5.98 -2.16 -16.23
C LYS A 205 5.59 -2.29 -14.76
N SER A 206 5.47 -3.52 -14.25
CA SER A 206 5.06 -3.85 -12.88
C SER A 206 6.09 -4.79 -12.26
N SER A 207 7.15 -4.22 -11.69
CA SER A 207 8.26 -4.98 -11.12
C SER A 207 7.98 -5.47 -9.70
N GLY A 208 8.66 -6.56 -9.33
CA GLY A 208 8.61 -7.16 -8.00
C GLY A 208 7.43 -8.10 -7.81
N THR A 209 7.13 -8.36 -6.54
CA THR A 209 6.02 -9.20 -6.10
C THR A 209 4.84 -8.37 -5.61
N LYS A 210 3.71 -9.04 -5.42
CA LYS A 210 2.53 -8.50 -4.75
C LYS A 210 1.92 -9.55 -3.84
N VAL A 211 1.56 -9.13 -2.64
CA VAL A 211 0.80 -9.97 -1.70
C VAL A 211 -0.70 -9.79 -1.98
N PHE A 212 -1.39 -10.93 -2.13
CA PHE A 212 -2.84 -10.97 -2.25
C PHE A 212 -3.47 -11.66 -1.05
N ALA A 213 -4.60 -11.11 -0.57
CA ALA A 213 -5.47 -11.79 0.36
C ALA A 213 -6.52 -12.58 -0.43
N LEU A 214 -6.34 -13.89 -0.49
CA LEU A 214 -7.22 -14.83 -1.19
C LEU A 214 -8.32 -15.28 -0.25
N VAL A 215 -9.55 -14.89 -0.51
CA VAL A 215 -10.72 -15.13 0.35
C VAL A 215 -11.96 -15.52 -0.47
N GLY A 216 -13.06 -15.84 0.20
CA GLY A 216 -14.32 -16.22 -0.43
C GLY A 216 -14.42 -17.72 -0.66
N LYS A 217 -14.91 -18.11 -1.83
CA LYS A 217 -15.18 -19.53 -2.19
C LYS A 217 -13.92 -20.18 -2.76
N ILE A 218 -12.97 -20.47 -1.88
CA ILE A 218 -11.66 -21.04 -2.24
C ILE A 218 -11.26 -22.09 -1.22
N ASN A 219 -10.59 -23.17 -1.65
CA ASN A 219 -10.19 -24.27 -0.76
C ASN A 219 -9.10 -23.83 0.24
N ASN A 220 -8.11 -23.06 -0.20
CA ASN A 220 -7.00 -22.61 0.61
C ASN A 220 -7.05 -21.07 0.75
N PRO A 221 -7.91 -20.50 1.62
CA PRO A 221 -7.89 -19.07 1.87
C PRO A 221 -6.62 -18.68 2.64
N GLY A 222 -6.07 -17.49 2.34
CA GLY A 222 -4.87 -17.02 3.00
C GLY A 222 -4.19 -15.89 2.25
N LEU A 223 -2.94 -15.61 2.65
CA LEU A 223 -2.09 -14.69 1.91
C LEU A 223 -1.23 -15.46 0.92
N VAL A 224 -1.11 -14.91 -0.27
CA VAL A 224 -0.22 -15.42 -1.30
C VAL A 224 0.64 -14.28 -1.85
N GLU A 225 1.95 -14.48 -1.87
CA GLU A 225 2.88 -13.57 -2.52
C GLU A 225 3.32 -14.17 -3.85
N VAL A 226 3.10 -13.44 -4.94
CA VAL A 226 3.43 -13.88 -6.29
C VAL A 226 4.14 -12.76 -7.07
N PRO A 227 4.97 -13.11 -8.07
CA PRO A 227 5.49 -12.13 -9.01
C PRO A 227 4.33 -11.38 -9.70
N MET A 228 4.51 -10.08 -9.92
CA MET A 228 3.57 -9.32 -10.75
C MET A 228 3.45 -9.98 -12.13
N GLY A 229 2.21 -10.05 -12.67
CA GLY A 229 1.91 -10.71 -13.94
C GLY A 229 1.59 -12.21 -13.82
N THR A 230 1.64 -12.81 -12.60
CA THR A 230 1.12 -14.16 -12.38
C THR A 230 -0.36 -14.21 -12.75
N LYS A 231 -0.81 -15.23 -13.43
CA LYS A 231 -2.20 -15.34 -13.88
C LYS A 231 -3.16 -15.52 -12.72
N ILE A 232 -4.37 -14.99 -12.88
CA ILE A 232 -5.45 -15.22 -11.91
C ILE A 232 -5.75 -16.71 -11.76
N SER A 233 -5.73 -17.47 -12.87
CA SER A 233 -5.93 -18.92 -12.87
C SER A 233 -4.92 -19.65 -11.98
N ASP A 234 -3.64 -19.30 -12.06
CA ASP A 234 -2.59 -19.93 -11.25
C ASP A 234 -2.82 -19.67 -9.76
N VAL A 235 -3.21 -18.44 -9.41
CA VAL A 235 -3.49 -18.09 -8.01
C VAL A 235 -4.75 -18.81 -7.49
N VAL A 236 -5.82 -18.86 -8.28
CA VAL A 236 -7.09 -19.46 -7.84
C VAL A 236 -7.00 -20.99 -7.83
N PHE A 237 -6.47 -21.59 -8.88
CA PHE A 237 -6.55 -23.06 -9.01
C PHE A 237 -5.31 -23.76 -8.44
N ASP A 238 -4.10 -23.30 -8.78
CA ASP A 238 -2.88 -24.00 -8.38
C ASP A 238 -2.51 -23.71 -6.92
N ILE A 239 -2.57 -22.45 -6.50
CA ILE A 239 -2.22 -22.04 -5.14
C ILE A 239 -3.44 -22.17 -4.22
N GLY A 240 -4.57 -21.58 -4.61
CA GLY A 240 -5.81 -21.59 -3.85
C GLY A 240 -6.53 -22.94 -3.81
N GLY A 241 -6.10 -23.90 -4.65
CA GLY A 241 -6.67 -25.25 -4.70
C GLY A 241 -8.08 -25.32 -5.30
N GLY A 242 -8.51 -24.27 -5.99
CA GLY A 242 -9.82 -24.22 -6.67
C GLY A 242 -11.01 -24.04 -5.72
N ILE A 243 -12.20 -24.28 -6.26
CA ILE A 243 -13.46 -24.03 -5.58
C ILE A 243 -13.87 -25.23 -4.71
N PRO A 244 -14.34 -25.01 -3.47
CA PRO A 244 -14.79 -26.07 -2.59
C PRO A 244 -15.93 -26.91 -3.20
N GLY A 245 -15.94 -28.21 -2.91
CA GLY A 245 -17.00 -29.11 -3.31
C GLY A 245 -17.06 -29.42 -4.80
N GLY A 246 -15.99 -29.11 -5.56
CA GLY A 246 -15.93 -29.37 -7.01
C GLY A 246 -16.82 -28.46 -7.84
N LYS A 247 -17.30 -27.35 -7.29
CA LYS A 247 -18.06 -26.34 -8.00
C LYS A 247 -17.20 -25.56 -8.99
N LYS A 248 -17.86 -24.86 -9.90
CA LYS A 248 -17.18 -23.99 -10.88
C LYS A 248 -16.90 -22.62 -10.31
N ALA A 249 -15.73 -22.09 -10.59
CA ALA A 249 -15.46 -20.68 -10.36
C ALA A 249 -16.37 -19.82 -11.26
N LYS A 250 -16.86 -18.70 -10.74
CA LYS A 250 -17.68 -17.75 -11.50
C LYS A 250 -16.91 -16.47 -11.80
N ALA A 251 -16.33 -15.88 -10.79
CA ALA A 251 -15.58 -14.66 -10.91
C ALA A 251 -14.60 -14.45 -9.74
N VAL A 252 -13.69 -13.51 -9.90
CA VAL A 252 -12.85 -12.98 -8.81
C VAL A 252 -13.03 -11.46 -8.75
N GLN A 253 -13.35 -10.94 -7.59
CA GLN A 253 -13.32 -9.50 -7.33
C GLN A 253 -11.91 -9.09 -6.94
N THR A 254 -11.36 -8.07 -7.63
CA THR A 254 -10.09 -7.42 -7.29
C THR A 254 -10.30 -5.92 -7.11
N GLY A 255 -9.39 -5.25 -6.40
CA GLY A 255 -9.42 -3.81 -6.28
C GLY A 255 -10.42 -3.25 -5.26
N GLY A 256 -10.97 -4.09 -4.39
CA GLY A 256 -11.96 -3.67 -3.40
C GLY A 256 -13.24 -3.14 -4.03
N PRO A 257 -13.99 -2.25 -3.34
CA PRO A 257 -15.29 -1.74 -3.81
C PRO A 257 -15.23 -1.01 -5.15
N SER A 258 -14.07 -0.42 -5.48
CA SER A 258 -13.86 0.34 -6.73
C SER A 258 -13.29 -0.51 -7.86
N GLY A 259 -13.04 -1.77 -7.60
CA GLY A 259 -12.50 -2.71 -8.57
C GLY A 259 -13.56 -3.33 -9.47
N GLY A 260 -13.24 -4.49 -10.02
CA GLY A 260 -14.11 -5.22 -10.93
C GLY A 260 -14.22 -6.70 -10.60
N CYS A 261 -15.37 -7.28 -10.92
CA CYS A 261 -15.56 -8.73 -10.93
C CYS A 261 -15.04 -9.28 -12.27
N ILE A 262 -13.97 -10.03 -12.22
CA ILE A 262 -13.33 -10.64 -13.39
C ILE A 262 -13.94 -12.02 -13.61
N PRO A 263 -14.65 -12.27 -14.73
CA PRO A 263 -15.23 -13.58 -15.01
C PRO A 263 -14.14 -14.62 -15.38
N THR A 264 -14.48 -15.88 -15.25
CA THR A 264 -13.54 -17.00 -15.49
C THR A 264 -12.90 -17.00 -16.86
N ASP A 265 -13.59 -16.52 -17.89
CA ASP A 265 -13.05 -16.42 -19.26
C ASP A 265 -11.83 -15.48 -19.35
N LEU A 266 -11.63 -14.62 -18.35
CA LEU A 266 -10.51 -13.70 -18.25
C LEU A 266 -9.46 -14.11 -17.19
N PHE A 267 -9.52 -15.32 -16.64
CA PHE A 267 -8.58 -15.77 -15.62
C PHE A 267 -7.15 -15.99 -16.12
N ASP A 268 -6.93 -16.01 -17.42
CA ASP A 268 -5.59 -15.96 -18.03
C ASP A 268 -4.92 -14.56 -17.94
N THR A 269 -5.64 -13.55 -17.47
CA THR A 269 -5.10 -12.21 -17.25
C THR A 269 -4.04 -12.22 -16.14
N GLY A 270 -2.94 -11.52 -16.40
CA GLY A 270 -1.87 -11.34 -15.41
C GLY A 270 -2.28 -10.35 -14.31
N LEU A 271 -1.89 -10.65 -13.09
CA LEU A 271 -2.08 -9.79 -11.92
C LEU A 271 -1.01 -8.69 -11.90
N ASP A 272 -1.16 -7.70 -12.77
CA ASP A 272 -0.37 -6.49 -12.81
C ASP A 272 -1.23 -5.26 -13.10
N PHE A 273 -0.66 -4.05 -12.93
CA PHE A 273 -1.43 -2.82 -13.03
C PHE A 273 -1.97 -2.55 -14.44
N GLU A 274 -1.24 -2.94 -15.46
CA GLU A 274 -1.60 -2.73 -16.86
C GLU A 274 -2.65 -3.72 -17.31
N SER A 275 -2.38 -5.01 -17.13
CA SER A 275 -3.27 -6.09 -17.59
C SER A 275 -4.66 -6.03 -16.94
N LEU A 276 -4.72 -5.75 -15.64
CA LEU A 276 -6.01 -5.58 -14.95
C LEU A 276 -6.78 -4.36 -15.47
N LYS A 277 -6.08 -3.26 -15.75
CA LYS A 277 -6.71 -2.06 -16.30
C LYS A 277 -7.28 -2.28 -17.71
N GLU A 278 -6.61 -3.07 -18.54
CA GLU A 278 -7.07 -3.39 -19.91
C GLU A 278 -8.41 -4.13 -19.92
N ILE A 279 -8.69 -4.93 -18.90
CA ILE A 279 -9.97 -5.63 -18.74
C ILE A 279 -11.00 -4.87 -17.89
N GLY A 280 -10.74 -3.59 -17.58
CA GLY A 280 -11.66 -2.74 -16.80
C GLY A 280 -11.64 -3.02 -15.29
N SER A 281 -10.63 -3.69 -14.77
CA SER A 281 -10.42 -3.92 -13.33
C SER A 281 -9.23 -3.10 -12.80
N ILE A 282 -8.92 -3.26 -11.52
CA ILE A 282 -7.76 -2.63 -10.88
C ILE A 282 -7.09 -3.59 -9.91
N MET A 283 -5.80 -3.34 -9.64
CA MET A 283 -5.04 -4.10 -8.64
C MET A 283 -5.60 -3.90 -7.23
N GLY A 284 -5.94 -2.67 -6.87
CA GLY A 284 -6.27 -2.33 -5.50
C GLY A 284 -5.12 -2.61 -4.54
N SER A 285 -5.46 -2.79 -3.28
CA SER A 285 -4.49 -3.14 -2.23
C SER A 285 -4.04 -4.62 -2.28
N GLY A 286 -4.78 -5.48 -3.00
CA GLY A 286 -4.48 -6.91 -3.16
C GLY A 286 -5.55 -7.85 -2.60
N GLY A 287 -6.74 -7.36 -2.27
CA GLY A 287 -7.88 -8.21 -1.96
C GLY A 287 -8.34 -8.98 -3.18
N MET A 288 -8.51 -10.31 -3.05
CA MET A 288 -9.05 -11.21 -4.07
C MET A 288 -10.20 -12.04 -3.47
N VAL A 289 -11.44 -11.69 -3.83
CA VAL A 289 -12.62 -12.42 -3.36
C VAL A 289 -13.08 -13.36 -4.46
N VAL A 290 -12.94 -14.66 -4.23
CA VAL A 290 -13.32 -15.70 -5.19
C VAL A 290 -14.79 -16.07 -5.00
N MET A 291 -15.52 -16.20 -6.11
CA MET A 291 -16.94 -16.52 -6.18
C MET A 291 -17.17 -17.80 -6.97
N ASP A 292 -18.14 -18.61 -6.52
CA ASP A 292 -18.56 -19.83 -7.18
C ASP A 292 -19.84 -19.63 -8.02
N GLU A 293 -20.30 -20.70 -8.66
CA GLU A 293 -21.48 -20.70 -9.52
C GLU A 293 -22.79 -20.35 -8.79
N ASP A 294 -22.86 -20.50 -7.46
CA ASP A 294 -24.03 -20.19 -6.66
C ASP A 294 -24.11 -18.72 -6.25
N ASP A 295 -23.02 -17.97 -6.37
CA ASP A 295 -23.00 -16.55 -5.99
C ASP A 295 -23.82 -15.71 -6.99
N CYS A 296 -24.69 -14.86 -6.46
CA CYS A 296 -25.46 -13.92 -7.27
C CYS A 296 -24.65 -12.64 -7.50
N MET A 297 -24.30 -12.34 -8.76
CA MET A 297 -23.51 -11.15 -9.08
C MET A 297 -24.24 -9.84 -8.77
N VAL A 298 -25.58 -9.85 -8.79
CA VAL A 298 -26.38 -8.70 -8.38
C VAL A 298 -26.26 -8.42 -6.88
N ASP A 299 -26.25 -9.48 -6.05
CA ASP A 299 -26.10 -9.34 -4.61
C ASP A 299 -24.66 -8.91 -4.24
N ILE A 300 -23.67 -9.42 -4.93
CA ILE A 300 -22.27 -8.98 -4.78
C ILE A 300 -22.13 -7.49 -5.15
N SER A 301 -22.72 -7.08 -6.26
CA SER A 301 -22.70 -5.66 -6.67
C SER A 301 -23.43 -4.78 -5.66
N ARG A 302 -24.56 -5.25 -5.14
CA ARG A 302 -25.29 -4.56 -4.06
C ARG A 302 -24.45 -4.39 -2.82
N PHE A 303 -23.79 -5.45 -2.37
CA PHE A 303 -22.91 -5.41 -1.20
C PHE A 303 -21.84 -4.33 -1.32
N PHE A 304 -21.14 -4.24 -2.45
CA PHE A 304 -20.11 -3.22 -2.66
C PHE A 304 -20.70 -1.81 -2.78
N LEU A 305 -21.89 -1.66 -3.36
CA LEU A 305 -22.57 -0.37 -3.41
C LEU A 305 -23.04 0.09 -2.02
N GLU A 306 -23.64 -0.80 -1.24
CA GLU A 306 -24.03 -0.52 0.15
C GLU A 306 -22.83 -0.13 0.99
N PHE A 307 -21.72 -0.89 0.92
CA PHE A 307 -20.46 -0.52 1.57
C PHE A 307 -19.99 0.89 1.14
N SER A 308 -20.04 1.20 -0.14
CA SER A 308 -19.63 2.52 -0.65
C SER A 308 -20.54 3.66 -0.15
N VAL A 309 -21.84 3.39 0.02
CA VAL A 309 -22.80 4.35 0.59
C VAL A 309 -22.52 4.56 2.08
N ASP A 310 -22.34 3.48 2.83
CA ASP A 310 -22.11 3.53 4.29
C ASP A 310 -20.80 4.24 4.65
N GLU A 311 -19.76 4.03 3.84
CA GLU A 311 -18.44 4.65 4.03
C GLU A 311 -18.29 6.01 3.33
N SER A 312 -19.34 6.53 2.70
CA SER A 312 -19.29 7.81 1.99
C SER A 312 -19.12 8.98 2.95
N CYS A 313 -18.12 9.83 2.69
CA CYS A 313 -17.95 11.09 3.41
C CYS A 313 -18.74 12.26 2.82
N GLY A 314 -19.49 12.04 1.72
CA GLY A 314 -20.26 13.06 1.00
C GLY A 314 -19.43 14.11 0.23
N LYS A 315 -18.09 13.96 0.23
CA LYS A 315 -17.17 14.83 -0.53
C LYS A 315 -16.36 14.08 -1.58
N ARG A 316 -16.24 12.77 -1.40
CA ARG A 316 -15.65 11.90 -2.40
C ARG A 316 -16.77 11.47 -3.32
N SER A 317 -16.55 11.49 -4.60
CA SER A 317 -17.28 10.62 -5.50
C SER A 317 -16.79 9.18 -5.26
N GLU A 318 -17.53 8.20 -5.68
CA GLU A 318 -17.20 6.76 -5.54
C GLU A 318 -15.81 6.47 -6.11
N GLU A 319 -15.43 7.30 -6.98
CA GLU A 319 -14.16 7.36 -7.64
C GLU A 319 -13.03 7.89 -6.76
N HIS A 320 -13.31 8.47 -5.64
CA HIS A 320 -12.27 8.90 -4.72
C HIS A 320 -11.59 7.73 -4.05
N THR A 321 -12.21 6.59 -4.11
CA THR A 321 -11.55 5.35 -3.77
C THR A 321 -10.53 5.00 -4.83
N SER A 322 -10.71 5.48 -6.06
CA SER A 322 -9.78 5.26 -7.13
C SER A 322 -9.10 6.58 -7.50
N GLU A 323 -7.78 6.62 -7.35
CA GLU A 323 -6.95 7.59 -8.07
C GLU A 323 -7.13 7.45 -9.61
N LEU A 324 -8.02 6.58 -10.06
CA LEU A 324 -8.31 6.26 -11.45
C LEU A 324 -8.98 7.39 -12.18
N GLN A 325 -9.74 8.23 -11.49
CA GLN A 325 -10.44 9.31 -12.13
C GLN A 325 -9.63 10.56 -12.38
N SER A 326 -8.41 10.61 -11.91
CA SER A 326 -7.53 11.71 -12.30
C SER A 326 -7.14 11.67 -13.78
N HIS A 327 -7.62 10.72 -14.57
CA HIS A 327 -7.15 10.49 -15.93
C HIS A 327 -8.18 10.50 -17.06
N GLN A 328 -9.46 10.70 -16.78
CA GLN A 328 -10.41 10.95 -17.88
C GLN A 328 -11.42 12.03 -17.53
N PRO A 329 -11.42 13.18 -18.20
CA PRO A 329 -12.61 14.02 -18.26
C PRO A 329 -13.67 13.24 -19.02
N ILE A 330 -14.81 13.02 -18.38
CA ILE A 330 -16.02 12.60 -19.12
C ILE A 330 -16.40 13.78 -20.00
N SER A 331 -16.27 13.60 -21.31
CA SER A 331 -16.77 14.51 -22.32
C SER A 331 -18.30 14.45 -22.40
#